data_5d4384108beb5c8cf210d36a268d5873
#
_entry.id   5d4384108beb5c8cf210d36a268d5873
#
_cell.length_a   1.000
_cell.length_b   1.000
_cell.length_c   1.000
_cell.angle_alpha   90.00
_cell.angle_beta   90.00
_cell.angle_gamma   90.00
#
_symmetry.space_group_name_H-M   'P 1'
#
loop_
_entity.id
_entity.type
_entity.pdbx_description
1 polymer ?
#
loop_
_entity_poly.entity_id
_entity_poly.type
_entity_poly.pdbx_seq_one_letter_code
_entity_poly.pdbx_strand_id
1 'polypeptide(L)'
;MTLPSLPHRRMGAGLAVVLVHGYLGGSSQWDAQVQFLSQHFDVIAVDLAGYGNANHLPAPTEMAAHAQAVLLTLDQLGIDRFHLVGHSMGGMVAQEIVSLAPARVRKLVLYGTGSQGSIPGRFETMARSRERLAEDGVKSTARRISATWLLDNEASPAFESLATLATRASAQAAHAGLIAMEAWDGRARLSAIQQPTLVVWGERDRSYAWPQIEKLWRTIPCASLAVVPACSHALHLERPALFHILLLEFLHLLLHEAATSS
;
A
#
# COMPACT_ATOMS: atom_id res chain seq x y z
N MET A 1 -1.20 -27.84 -4.30
CA MET A 1 -0.20 -27.24 -3.41
C MET A 1 -0.81 -26.00 -2.77
N THR A 2 -0.92 -25.96 -1.45
CA THR A 2 -1.36 -24.75 -0.73
C THR A 2 -0.25 -23.71 -0.83
N LEU A 3 -0.58 -22.48 -1.26
CA LEU A 3 0.36 -21.38 -1.24
C LEU A 3 0.86 -21.14 0.20
N PRO A 4 2.15 -20.86 0.41
CA PRO A 4 2.67 -20.59 1.74
C PRO A 4 2.07 -19.27 2.28
N SER A 5 1.91 -19.19 3.61
CA SER A 5 1.59 -17.94 4.29
C SER A 5 2.68 -16.89 4.04
N LEU A 6 2.28 -15.67 3.79
CA LEU A 6 3.23 -14.56 3.69
C LEU A 6 3.86 -14.28 5.07
N PRO A 7 5.18 -14.06 5.14
CA PRO A 7 5.79 -13.46 6.31
C PRO A 7 5.08 -12.17 6.70
N HIS A 8 4.91 -11.95 7.99
CA HIS A 8 4.20 -10.77 8.49
C HIS A 8 4.68 -10.39 9.89
N ARG A 9 4.40 -9.16 10.29
CA ARG A 9 4.50 -8.70 11.66
C ARG A 9 3.08 -8.62 12.22
N ARG A 10 2.86 -9.08 13.44
CA ARG A 10 1.58 -8.97 14.14
C ARG A 10 1.79 -8.49 15.55
N MET A 11 1.01 -7.49 15.96
CA MET A 11 1.05 -6.92 17.30
C MET A 11 -0.31 -6.36 17.69
N GLY A 12 -0.66 -6.48 18.99
CA GLY A 12 -1.92 -5.99 19.53
C GLY A 12 -2.99 -7.06 19.61
N ALA A 13 -4.23 -6.63 19.77
CA ALA A 13 -5.40 -7.49 19.89
C ALA A 13 -6.67 -6.74 19.47
N GLY A 14 -7.76 -7.46 19.25
CA GLY A 14 -9.07 -6.88 18.90
C GLY A 14 -9.35 -6.93 17.41
N LEU A 15 -9.94 -5.85 16.85
CA LEU A 15 -10.26 -5.79 15.43
C LEU A 15 -8.98 -5.68 14.59
N ALA A 16 -8.89 -6.51 13.56
CA ALA A 16 -7.71 -6.55 12.71
C ALA A 16 -7.55 -5.32 11.82
N VAL A 17 -6.30 -4.83 11.71
CA VAL A 17 -5.86 -3.82 10.72
C VAL A 17 -4.73 -4.43 9.90
N VAL A 18 -4.94 -4.56 8.60
CA VAL A 18 -3.98 -5.15 7.66
C VAL A 18 -3.26 -4.02 6.89
N LEU A 19 -1.94 -4.02 6.96
CA LEU A 19 -1.08 -3.03 6.31
C LEU A 19 -0.34 -3.69 5.14
N VAL A 20 -0.54 -3.16 3.93
CA VAL A 20 0.07 -3.67 2.69
C VAL A 20 1.02 -2.62 2.12
N HIS A 21 2.30 -2.98 2.03
CA HIS A 21 3.36 -2.10 1.57
C HIS A 21 3.37 -1.89 0.04
N GLY A 22 4.11 -0.88 -0.42
CA GLY A 22 4.31 -0.56 -1.83
C GLY A 22 5.42 -1.37 -2.51
N TYR A 23 5.69 -1.03 -3.77
CA TYR A 23 6.80 -1.57 -4.56
C TYR A 23 8.13 -1.38 -3.83
N LEU A 24 8.99 -2.40 -3.83
CA LEU A 24 10.26 -2.48 -3.11
C LEU A 24 10.15 -2.29 -1.59
N GLY A 25 8.94 -2.31 -1.02
CA GLY A 25 8.72 -2.18 0.41
C GLY A 25 8.86 -3.49 1.18
N GLY A 26 8.27 -3.51 2.37
CA GLY A 26 8.20 -4.68 3.25
C GLY A 26 7.45 -4.30 4.53
N SER A 27 7.11 -5.31 5.34
CA SER A 27 6.37 -5.11 6.61
C SER A 27 7.06 -4.13 7.55
N SER A 28 8.40 -4.06 7.53
CA SER A 28 9.17 -3.19 8.43
C SER A 28 9.04 -1.70 8.11
N GLN A 29 8.55 -1.30 6.92
CA GLN A 29 8.24 0.11 6.69
C GLN A 29 7.15 0.64 7.62
N TRP A 30 6.33 -0.26 8.17
CA TRP A 30 5.20 0.04 9.05
C TRP A 30 5.52 -0.03 10.55
N ASP A 31 6.81 -0.16 10.95
CA ASP A 31 7.18 -0.39 12.34
C ASP A 31 6.57 0.63 13.30
N ALA A 32 6.62 1.92 12.97
CA ALA A 32 6.04 2.98 13.79
C ALA A 32 4.50 2.89 13.84
N GLN A 33 3.85 2.54 12.72
CA GLN A 33 2.41 2.36 12.64
C GLN A 33 1.94 1.12 13.38
N VAL A 34 2.67 0.00 13.25
CA VAL A 34 2.40 -1.23 14.02
C VAL A 34 2.47 -0.94 15.51
N GLN A 35 3.52 -0.30 15.99
CA GLN A 35 3.70 0.02 17.40
C GLN A 35 2.60 0.95 17.94
N PHE A 36 2.21 1.97 17.16
CA PHE A 36 1.18 2.91 17.56
C PHE A 36 -0.21 2.29 17.54
N LEU A 37 -0.60 1.68 16.42
CA LEU A 37 -1.95 1.15 16.24
C LEU A 37 -2.22 -0.11 17.07
N SER A 38 -1.19 -0.87 17.45
CA SER A 38 -1.34 -2.08 18.27
C SER A 38 -1.87 -1.83 19.67
N GLN A 39 -1.89 -0.58 20.12
CA GLN A 39 -2.54 -0.18 21.36
C GLN A 39 -4.08 -0.23 21.27
N HIS A 40 -4.62 -0.29 20.05
CA HIS A 40 -6.05 -0.20 19.77
C HIS A 40 -6.58 -1.34 18.89
N PHE A 41 -5.70 -2.00 18.13
CA PHE A 41 -6.06 -2.98 17.10
C PHE A 41 -5.11 -4.18 17.10
N ASP A 42 -5.55 -5.27 16.48
CA ASP A 42 -4.69 -6.38 16.07
C ASP A 42 -4.05 -6.03 14.71
N VAL A 43 -2.84 -5.53 14.71
CA VAL A 43 -2.17 -4.99 13.51
C VAL A 43 -1.34 -6.06 12.83
N ILE A 44 -1.61 -6.29 11.54
CA ILE A 44 -0.92 -7.27 10.71
C ILE A 44 -0.28 -6.54 9.51
N ALA A 45 1.05 -6.43 9.48
CA ALA A 45 1.80 -5.89 8.35
C ALA A 45 2.43 -7.06 7.57
N VAL A 46 1.99 -7.26 6.32
CA VAL A 46 2.45 -8.38 5.49
C VAL A 46 3.69 -8.02 4.67
N ASP A 47 4.55 -8.99 4.41
CA ASP A 47 5.57 -8.91 3.36
C ASP A 47 5.03 -9.57 2.09
N LEU A 48 4.80 -8.80 1.02
CA LEU A 48 4.37 -9.34 -0.26
C LEU A 48 5.46 -10.25 -0.86
N ALA A 49 5.05 -11.29 -1.58
CA ALA A 49 5.99 -12.23 -2.19
C ALA A 49 7.04 -11.52 -3.05
N GLY A 50 8.31 -11.84 -2.82
CA GLY A 50 9.48 -11.23 -3.46
C GLY A 50 10.06 -10.02 -2.72
N TYR A 51 9.40 -9.53 -1.66
CA TYR A 51 9.80 -8.33 -0.90
C TYR A 51 10.03 -8.62 0.58
N GLY A 52 10.76 -7.75 1.25
CA GLY A 52 10.99 -7.85 2.69
C GLY A 52 11.52 -9.20 3.14
N ASN A 53 10.84 -9.84 4.10
CA ASN A 53 11.17 -11.19 4.56
C ASN A 53 10.64 -12.30 3.62
N ALA A 54 9.78 -11.94 2.66
CA ALA A 54 9.27 -12.83 1.63
C ALA A 54 10.10 -12.79 0.33
N ASN A 55 11.31 -12.22 0.34
CA ASN A 55 12.16 -12.03 -0.83
C ASN A 55 12.58 -13.35 -1.52
N HIS A 56 12.49 -14.47 -0.82
CA HIS A 56 12.74 -15.83 -1.33
C HIS A 56 11.54 -16.44 -2.06
N LEU A 57 10.35 -15.84 -1.92
CA LEU A 57 9.14 -16.30 -2.62
C LEU A 57 9.05 -15.62 -4.00
N PRO A 58 8.63 -16.36 -5.04
CA PRO A 58 8.46 -15.78 -6.37
C PRO A 58 7.34 -14.74 -6.36
N ALA A 59 7.63 -13.52 -6.80
CA ALA A 59 6.64 -12.44 -6.90
C ALA A 59 5.75 -12.66 -8.13
N PRO A 60 4.42 -12.56 -7.99
CA PRO A 60 3.50 -12.62 -9.12
C PRO A 60 3.61 -11.36 -10.01
N THR A 61 3.19 -11.51 -11.26
CA THR A 61 3.10 -10.43 -12.26
C THR A 61 1.69 -9.83 -12.36
N GLU A 62 0.81 -10.13 -11.39
CA GLU A 62 -0.58 -9.66 -11.36
C GLU A 62 -0.93 -9.19 -9.96
N MET A 63 -1.63 -8.04 -9.84
CA MET A 63 -2.07 -7.50 -8.56
C MET A 63 -3.09 -8.42 -7.86
N ALA A 64 -3.96 -9.07 -8.64
CA ALA A 64 -4.93 -10.02 -8.09
C ALA A 64 -4.26 -11.22 -7.40
N ALA A 65 -3.12 -11.70 -7.91
CA ALA A 65 -2.38 -12.80 -7.28
C ALA A 65 -1.72 -12.36 -5.96
N HIS A 66 -1.21 -11.13 -5.88
CA HIS A 66 -0.77 -10.55 -4.59
C HIS A 66 -1.94 -10.47 -3.60
N ALA A 67 -3.12 -10.01 -4.03
CA ALA A 67 -4.31 -9.92 -3.20
C ALA A 67 -4.76 -11.30 -2.67
N GLN A 68 -4.76 -12.32 -3.52
CA GLN A 68 -5.08 -13.70 -3.12
C GLN A 68 -4.11 -14.24 -2.08
N ALA A 69 -2.80 -13.96 -2.21
CA ALA A 69 -1.79 -14.38 -1.24
C ALA A 69 -2.00 -13.71 0.12
N VAL A 70 -2.37 -12.42 0.14
CA VAL A 70 -2.74 -11.71 1.39
C VAL A 70 -3.98 -12.34 2.01
N LEU A 71 -5.06 -12.54 1.24
CA LEU A 71 -6.30 -13.15 1.75
C LEU A 71 -6.06 -14.55 2.32
N LEU A 72 -5.28 -15.39 1.63
CA LEU A 72 -4.91 -16.71 2.11
C LEU A 72 -4.14 -16.65 3.44
N THR A 73 -3.23 -15.68 3.57
CA THR A 73 -2.49 -15.46 4.82
C THR A 73 -3.45 -15.10 5.95
N LEU A 74 -4.43 -14.22 5.70
CA LEU A 74 -5.44 -13.86 6.69
C LEU A 74 -6.34 -15.04 7.07
N ASP A 75 -6.68 -15.93 6.12
CA ASP A 75 -7.43 -17.15 6.37
C ASP A 75 -6.67 -18.07 7.34
N GLN A 76 -5.36 -18.26 7.09
CA GLN A 76 -4.50 -19.07 7.95
C GLN A 76 -4.31 -18.47 9.36
N LEU A 77 -4.44 -17.16 9.50
CA LEU A 77 -4.41 -16.44 10.78
C LEU A 77 -5.78 -16.40 11.49
N GLY A 78 -6.83 -16.92 10.87
CA GLY A 78 -8.20 -16.87 11.40
C GLY A 78 -8.81 -15.46 11.39
N ILE A 79 -8.35 -14.57 10.51
CA ILE A 79 -8.84 -13.20 10.39
C ILE A 79 -9.94 -13.15 9.34
N ASP A 80 -11.19 -13.04 9.77
CA ASP A 80 -12.35 -12.98 8.88
C ASP A 80 -12.63 -11.55 8.39
N ARG A 81 -12.69 -10.57 9.30
CA ARG A 81 -13.01 -9.17 8.98
C ARG A 81 -11.93 -8.22 9.48
N PHE A 82 -11.56 -7.25 8.67
CA PHE A 82 -10.44 -6.36 8.95
C PHE A 82 -10.62 -4.96 8.34
N HIS A 83 -9.89 -3.99 8.85
CA HIS A 83 -9.57 -2.75 8.17
C HIS A 83 -8.36 -2.95 7.28
N LEU A 84 -8.30 -2.28 6.15
CA LEU A 84 -7.26 -2.47 5.15
C LEU A 84 -6.58 -1.14 4.81
N VAL A 85 -5.27 -1.11 4.90
CA VAL A 85 -4.43 0.04 4.53
C VAL A 85 -3.48 -0.40 3.43
N GLY A 86 -3.54 0.23 2.26
CA GLY A 86 -2.65 -0.05 1.14
C GLY A 86 -1.86 1.18 0.72
N HIS A 87 -0.53 1.06 0.68
CA HIS A 87 0.40 2.11 0.24
C HIS A 87 0.88 1.84 -1.19
N SER A 88 0.74 2.82 -2.09
CA SER A 88 1.32 2.74 -3.44
C SER A 88 0.85 1.49 -4.20
N MET A 89 1.74 0.60 -4.64
CA MET A 89 1.40 -0.72 -5.19
C MET A 89 0.49 -1.52 -4.25
N GLY A 90 0.72 -1.44 -2.93
CA GLY A 90 -0.16 -2.05 -1.93
C GLY A 90 -1.58 -1.48 -1.93
N GLY A 91 -1.79 -0.25 -2.40
CA GLY A 91 -3.11 0.32 -2.64
C GLY A 91 -3.82 -0.30 -3.85
N MET A 92 -3.07 -0.73 -4.88
CA MET A 92 -3.62 -1.51 -6.00
C MET A 92 -4.02 -2.91 -5.51
N VAL A 93 -3.16 -3.56 -4.71
CA VAL A 93 -3.46 -4.85 -4.06
C VAL A 93 -4.68 -4.73 -3.15
N ALA A 94 -4.81 -3.64 -2.39
CA ALA A 94 -5.96 -3.40 -1.53
C ALA A 94 -7.28 -3.27 -2.32
N GLN A 95 -7.26 -2.60 -3.46
CA GLN A 95 -8.42 -2.52 -4.36
C GLN A 95 -8.80 -3.89 -4.93
N GLU A 96 -7.84 -4.77 -5.25
CA GLU A 96 -8.11 -6.17 -5.62
C GLU A 96 -8.70 -6.97 -4.45
N ILE A 97 -8.19 -6.79 -3.22
CA ILE A 97 -8.74 -7.45 -2.02
C ILE A 97 -10.20 -7.06 -1.82
N VAL A 98 -10.55 -5.78 -1.95
CA VAL A 98 -11.94 -5.33 -1.88
C VAL A 98 -12.79 -5.96 -2.97
N SER A 99 -12.28 -6.09 -4.19
CA SER A 99 -13.02 -6.74 -5.30
C SER A 99 -13.24 -8.22 -5.06
N LEU A 100 -12.25 -8.93 -4.49
CA LEU A 100 -12.32 -10.39 -4.26
C LEU A 100 -13.11 -10.75 -3.01
N ALA A 101 -13.05 -9.93 -1.97
CA ALA A 101 -13.63 -10.23 -0.66
C ALA A 101 -14.26 -8.98 -0.01
N PRO A 102 -15.24 -8.32 -0.66
CA PRO A 102 -15.80 -7.05 -0.19
C PRO A 102 -16.40 -7.12 1.22
N ALA A 103 -17.03 -8.24 1.58
CA ALA A 103 -17.66 -8.42 2.90
C ALA A 103 -16.65 -8.50 4.06
N ARG A 104 -15.38 -8.77 3.76
CA ARG A 104 -14.30 -8.88 4.78
C ARG A 104 -13.69 -7.53 5.12
N VAL A 105 -13.71 -6.55 4.20
CA VAL A 105 -13.09 -5.23 4.39
C VAL A 105 -14.10 -4.28 5.03
N ARG A 106 -13.83 -3.85 6.26
CA ARG A 106 -14.69 -2.93 7.00
C ARG A 106 -14.46 -1.47 6.63
N LYS A 107 -13.21 -1.06 6.51
CA LYS A 107 -12.77 0.27 6.06
C LYS A 107 -11.53 0.13 5.22
N LEU A 108 -11.36 1.02 4.27
CA LEU A 108 -10.26 1.03 3.32
C LEU A 108 -9.47 2.33 3.43
N VAL A 109 -8.16 2.25 3.50
CA VAL A 109 -7.26 3.40 3.37
C VAL A 109 -6.41 3.21 2.12
N LEU A 110 -6.54 4.12 1.17
CA LEU A 110 -5.76 4.19 -0.06
C LEU A 110 -4.77 5.34 0.07
N TYR A 111 -3.50 5.00 0.29
CA TYR A 111 -2.46 5.96 0.61
C TYR A 111 -1.39 6.01 -0.49
N GLY A 112 -1.15 7.21 -1.05
CA GLY A 112 -0.14 7.43 -2.09
C GLY A 112 -0.29 6.46 -3.26
N THR A 113 -1.52 6.27 -3.76
CA THR A 113 -1.85 5.28 -4.80
C THR A 113 -2.79 5.85 -5.84
N GLY A 114 -3.09 5.08 -6.88
CA GLY A 114 -4.02 5.44 -7.94
C GLY A 114 -4.95 4.30 -8.30
N SER A 115 -5.74 4.49 -9.34
CA SER A 115 -6.68 3.51 -9.89
C SER A 115 -6.14 2.75 -11.09
N GLN A 116 -4.93 3.04 -11.52
CA GLN A 116 -4.21 2.38 -12.61
C GLN A 116 -2.71 2.47 -12.41
N GLY A 117 -1.95 1.51 -12.90
CA GLY A 117 -0.51 1.49 -12.73
C GLY A 117 0.25 2.23 -13.83
N SER A 118 -0.28 2.27 -15.06
CA SER A 118 0.26 3.08 -16.14
C SER A 118 -0.25 4.52 -16.04
N ILE A 119 0.55 5.39 -15.42
CA ILE A 119 0.14 6.75 -15.03
C ILE A 119 0.70 7.76 -16.03
N PRO A 120 -0.14 8.57 -16.68
CA PRO A 120 0.33 9.71 -17.47
C PRO A 120 1.13 10.69 -16.61
N GLY A 121 2.27 11.16 -17.11
CA GLY A 121 3.12 12.11 -16.40
C GLY A 121 3.93 11.53 -15.26
N ARG A 122 4.04 10.21 -15.14
CA ARG A 122 4.96 9.55 -14.21
C ARG A 122 6.39 10.05 -14.47
N PHE A 123 7.18 10.21 -13.41
CA PHE A 123 8.57 10.69 -13.48
C PHE A 123 9.47 9.88 -14.45
N GLU A 124 9.10 8.62 -14.71
CA GLU A 124 9.79 7.70 -15.61
C GLU A 124 8.78 6.68 -16.16
N THR A 125 8.85 6.32 -17.43
CA THR A 125 7.95 5.28 -17.99
C THR A 125 8.28 3.91 -17.41
N MET A 126 7.29 2.99 -17.38
CA MET A 126 7.49 1.62 -16.88
C MET A 126 8.57 0.88 -17.73
N ALA A 127 8.60 1.09 -19.03
CA ALA A 127 9.63 0.54 -19.91
C ALA A 127 11.02 1.01 -19.48
N ARG A 128 11.21 2.34 -19.29
CA ARG A 128 12.49 2.91 -18.86
C ARG A 128 12.89 2.43 -17.46
N SER A 129 11.92 2.27 -16.55
CA SER A 129 12.19 1.67 -15.22
C SER A 129 12.70 0.25 -15.33
N ARG A 130 12.16 -0.58 -16.25
CA ARG A 130 12.65 -1.95 -16.49
C ARG A 130 14.05 -1.97 -17.12
N GLU A 131 14.31 -1.12 -18.10
CA GLU A 131 15.64 -0.97 -18.71
C GLU A 131 16.68 -0.63 -17.64
N ARG A 132 16.44 0.41 -16.84
CA ARG A 132 17.34 0.81 -15.76
C ARG A 132 17.51 -0.29 -14.69
N LEU A 133 16.46 -1.03 -14.37
CA LEU A 133 16.58 -2.16 -13.45
C LEU A 133 17.53 -3.24 -14.02
N ALA A 134 17.50 -3.48 -15.33
CA ALA A 134 18.39 -4.42 -15.99
C ALA A 134 19.84 -3.89 -16.10
N GLU A 135 20.01 -2.59 -16.36
CA GLU A 135 21.31 -1.93 -16.49
C GLU A 135 22.00 -1.75 -15.12
N ASP A 136 21.29 -1.19 -14.13
CA ASP A 136 21.85 -0.73 -12.86
C ASP A 136 21.77 -1.78 -11.76
N GLY A 137 20.92 -2.82 -11.94
CA GLY A 137 20.59 -3.81 -10.93
C GLY A 137 19.67 -3.29 -9.83
N VAL A 138 19.21 -4.23 -8.98
CA VAL A 138 18.20 -3.94 -7.93
C VAL A 138 18.71 -2.93 -6.91
N LYS A 139 19.95 -3.07 -6.42
CA LYS A 139 20.47 -2.23 -5.33
C LYS A 139 20.53 -0.75 -5.72
N SER A 140 21.09 -0.45 -6.89
CA SER A 140 21.20 0.92 -7.40
C SER A 140 19.82 1.50 -7.68
N THR A 141 18.97 0.72 -8.38
CA THR A 141 17.59 1.11 -8.69
C THR A 141 16.76 1.37 -7.43
N ALA A 142 16.85 0.51 -6.42
CA ALA A 142 16.12 0.64 -5.16
C ALA A 142 16.51 1.93 -4.42
N ARG A 143 17.80 2.23 -4.29
CA ARG A 143 18.27 3.47 -3.65
C ARG A 143 17.78 4.71 -4.41
N ARG A 144 17.95 4.73 -5.73
CA ARG A 144 17.52 5.84 -6.59
C ARG A 144 16.01 6.10 -6.47
N ILE A 145 15.20 5.04 -6.54
CA ILE A 145 13.73 5.17 -6.44
C ILE A 145 13.32 5.60 -5.03
N SER A 146 13.90 5.03 -3.97
CA SER A 146 13.60 5.40 -2.59
C SER A 146 13.84 6.89 -2.30
N ALA A 147 14.87 7.48 -2.90
CA ALA A 147 15.12 8.92 -2.78
C ALA A 147 13.94 9.74 -3.34
N THR A 148 13.32 9.31 -4.44
CA THR A 148 12.19 10.04 -5.03
C THR A 148 10.92 10.01 -4.18
N TRP A 149 10.80 9.09 -3.21
CA TRP A 149 9.66 8.96 -2.33
C TRP A 149 9.69 9.90 -1.11
N LEU A 150 10.81 10.56 -0.89
CA LEU A 150 11.04 11.45 0.24
C LEU A 150 11.17 12.90 -0.23
N LEU A 151 10.66 13.83 0.55
CA LEU A 151 10.68 15.26 0.24
C LEU A 151 12.10 15.76 -0.02
N ASP A 152 13.00 15.45 0.91
CA ASP A 152 14.41 15.87 0.89
C ASP A 152 15.34 14.83 0.24
N ASN A 153 14.77 13.87 -0.53
CA ASN A 153 15.50 12.80 -1.20
C ASN A 153 16.47 12.07 -0.25
N GLU A 154 17.76 11.97 -0.62
CA GLU A 154 18.78 11.28 0.18
C GLU A 154 19.15 12.02 1.48
N ALA A 155 18.83 13.31 1.59
CA ALA A 155 19.04 14.09 2.82
C ALA A 155 17.98 13.80 3.90
N SER A 156 16.89 13.10 3.56
CA SER A 156 15.86 12.72 4.54
C SER A 156 16.42 11.75 5.59
N PRO A 157 16.12 11.97 6.89
CA PRO A 157 16.49 11.01 7.94
C PRO A 157 15.94 9.59 7.72
N ALA A 158 14.85 9.45 6.96
CA ALA A 158 14.24 8.16 6.65
C ALA A 158 14.91 7.44 5.47
N PHE A 159 15.80 8.10 4.72
CA PHE A 159 16.32 7.58 3.46
C PHE A 159 17.08 6.25 3.62
N GLU A 160 18.06 6.18 4.51
CA GLU A 160 18.91 4.99 4.64
C GLU A 160 18.11 3.74 5.08
N SER A 161 17.15 3.90 5.98
CA SER A 161 16.30 2.79 6.41
C SER A 161 15.39 2.31 5.28
N LEU A 162 14.77 3.25 4.55
CA LEU A 162 13.89 2.95 3.42
C LEU A 162 14.67 2.32 2.26
N ALA A 163 15.81 2.88 1.89
CA ALA A 163 16.66 2.36 0.83
C ALA A 163 17.23 0.97 1.16
N THR A 164 17.64 0.74 2.42
CA THR A 164 18.11 -0.56 2.89
C THR A 164 17.00 -1.61 2.76
N LEU A 165 15.77 -1.28 3.19
CA LEU A 165 14.61 -2.18 3.01
C LEU A 165 14.37 -2.48 1.53
N ALA A 166 14.36 -1.44 0.68
CA ALA A 166 14.11 -1.58 -0.74
C ALA A 166 15.13 -2.49 -1.46
N THR A 167 16.39 -2.49 -1.02
CA THR A 167 17.44 -3.36 -1.59
C THR A 167 17.26 -4.84 -1.25
N ARG A 168 16.36 -5.20 -0.34
CA ARG A 168 16.04 -6.60 0.01
C ARG A 168 15.13 -7.30 -1.01
N ALA A 169 14.46 -6.52 -1.87
CA ALA A 169 13.65 -7.11 -2.94
C ALA A 169 14.51 -8.00 -3.85
N SER A 170 13.97 -9.15 -4.25
CA SER A 170 14.64 -9.98 -5.25
C SER A 170 14.63 -9.31 -6.63
N ALA A 171 15.60 -9.64 -7.49
CA ALA A 171 15.61 -9.12 -8.87
C ALA A 171 14.35 -9.52 -9.64
N GLN A 172 13.89 -10.75 -9.43
CA GLN A 172 12.64 -11.25 -10.00
C GLN A 172 11.45 -10.40 -9.53
N ALA A 173 11.34 -10.09 -8.23
CA ALA A 173 10.24 -9.31 -7.68
C ALA A 173 10.27 -7.85 -8.16
N ALA A 174 11.45 -7.24 -8.24
CA ALA A 174 11.59 -5.89 -8.77
C ALA A 174 11.09 -5.80 -10.23
N HIS A 175 11.40 -6.81 -11.05
CA HIS A 175 10.91 -6.88 -12.43
C HIS A 175 9.41 -7.22 -12.49
N ALA A 176 8.95 -8.24 -11.75
CA ALA A 176 7.55 -8.68 -11.72
C ALA A 176 6.60 -7.57 -11.24
N GLY A 177 7.01 -6.81 -10.22
CA GLY A 177 6.23 -5.69 -9.70
C GLY A 177 6.01 -4.58 -10.72
N LEU A 178 7.01 -4.25 -11.55
CA LEU A 178 6.84 -3.28 -12.63
C LEU A 178 5.85 -3.79 -13.69
N ILE A 179 5.90 -5.09 -14.05
CA ILE A 179 4.94 -5.71 -14.97
C ILE A 179 3.54 -5.68 -14.38
N ALA A 180 3.40 -6.12 -13.12
CA ALA A 180 2.12 -6.16 -12.44
C ALA A 180 1.47 -4.77 -12.34
N MET A 181 2.25 -3.74 -12.00
CA MET A 181 1.77 -2.35 -11.98
C MET A 181 1.36 -1.87 -13.37
N GLU A 182 2.21 -2.08 -14.39
CA GLU A 182 1.92 -1.59 -15.76
C GLU A 182 0.64 -2.16 -16.34
N ALA A 183 0.38 -3.44 -16.10
CA ALA A 183 -0.80 -4.15 -16.60
C ALA A 183 -2.08 -3.85 -15.81
N TRP A 184 -1.95 -3.32 -14.59
CA TRP A 184 -3.10 -3.19 -13.69
C TRP A 184 -3.97 -1.95 -14.00
N ASP A 185 -5.29 -2.18 -14.07
CA ASP A 185 -6.31 -1.14 -14.22
C ASP A 185 -7.53 -1.46 -13.35
N GLY A 186 -7.72 -0.67 -12.30
CA GLY A 186 -8.86 -0.77 -11.38
C GLY A 186 -9.98 0.24 -11.64
N ARG A 187 -9.86 1.12 -12.66
CA ARG A 187 -10.76 2.26 -12.87
C ARG A 187 -12.24 1.88 -12.94
N ALA A 188 -12.55 0.79 -13.64
CA ALA A 188 -13.92 0.34 -13.82
C ALA A 188 -14.58 -0.18 -12.52
N ARG A 189 -13.77 -0.49 -11.49
CA ARG A 189 -14.25 -1.07 -10.22
C ARG A 189 -14.41 -0.05 -9.10
N LEU A 190 -13.93 1.19 -9.27
CA LEU A 190 -13.94 2.20 -8.19
C LEU A 190 -15.35 2.48 -7.66
N SER A 191 -16.35 2.60 -8.51
CA SER A 191 -17.74 2.86 -8.10
C SER A 191 -18.39 1.70 -7.36
N ALA A 192 -17.81 0.50 -7.45
CA ALA A 192 -18.27 -0.68 -6.72
C ALA A 192 -17.66 -0.79 -5.29
N ILE A 193 -16.68 0.03 -4.96
CA ILE A 193 -16.09 0.08 -3.60
C ILE A 193 -17.09 0.78 -2.69
N GLN A 194 -17.79 0.00 -1.85
CA GLN A 194 -18.80 0.52 -0.92
C GLN A 194 -18.26 0.74 0.49
N GLN A 195 -17.04 0.31 0.77
CA GLN A 195 -16.40 0.50 2.06
C GLN A 195 -16.12 1.98 2.30
N PRO A 196 -16.36 2.49 3.51
CA PRO A 196 -15.83 3.80 3.89
C PRO A 196 -14.35 3.83 3.58
N THR A 197 -13.95 4.80 2.77
CA THR A 197 -12.60 4.88 2.22
C THR A 197 -11.95 6.21 2.59
N LEU A 198 -10.72 6.16 3.09
CA LEU A 198 -9.88 7.34 3.26
C LEU A 198 -8.79 7.34 2.18
N VAL A 199 -8.81 8.34 1.31
CA VAL A 199 -7.72 8.60 0.37
C VAL A 199 -6.73 9.55 1.05
N VAL A 200 -5.47 9.10 1.21
CA VAL A 200 -4.40 9.90 1.85
C VAL A 200 -3.32 10.22 0.84
N TRP A 201 -2.90 11.47 0.79
CA TRP A 201 -1.91 11.93 -0.17
C TRP A 201 -0.97 13.00 0.41
N GLY A 202 0.32 12.86 0.15
CA GLY A 202 1.30 13.91 0.40
C GLY A 202 1.28 14.93 -0.73
N GLU A 203 1.14 16.21 -0.40
CA GLU A 203 1.03 17.31 -1.38
C GLU A 203 2.18 17.32 -2.41
N ARG A 204 3.36 16.84 -2.00
CA ARG A 204 4.59 16.81 -2.80
C ARG A 204 4.94 15.41 -3.34
N ASP A 205 3.96 14.51 -3.36
CA ASP A 205 4.15 13.17 -3.93
C ASP A 205 4.51 13.26 -5.42
N ARG A 206 5.68 12.71 -5.78
CA ARG A 206 6.20 12.67 -7.14
C ARG A 206 5.80 11.41 -7.90
N SER A 207 5.24 10.43 -7.19
CA SER A 207 4.80 9.15 -7.78
C SER A 207 3.36 9.23 -8.27
N TYR A 208 2.49 9.93 -7.51
CA TYR A 208 1.08 10.10 -7.84
C TYR A 208 0.70 11.59 -7.77
N ALA A 209 0.24 12.13 -8.90
CA ALA A 209 -0.20 13.51 -8.99
C ALA A 209 -1.71 13.64 -8.69
N TRP A 210 -2.16 14.88 -8.48
CA TRP A 210 -3.55 15.18 -8.13
C TRP A 210 -4.61 14.46 -8.97
N PRO A 211 -4.52 14.34 -10.32
CA PRO A 211 -5.56 13.68 -11.10
C PRO A 211 -5.83 12.22 -10.70
N GLN A 212 -4.80 11.48 -10.23
CA GLN A 212 -4.96 10.10 -9.75
C GLN A 212 -5.70 10.06 -8.41
N ILE A 213 -5.36 10.99 -7.53
CA ILE A 213 -5.96 11.13 -6.20
C ILE A 213 -7.42 11.60 -6.32
N GLU A 214 -7.66 12.63 -7.12
CA GLU A 214 -9.00 13.14 -7.40
C GLU A 214 -9.89 12.06 -8.00
N LYS A 215 -9.36 11.22 -8.91
CA LYS A 215 -10.10 10.11 -9.50
C LYS A 215 -10.58 9.11 -8.45
N LEU A 216 -9.72 8.72 -7.50
CA LEU A 216 -10.12 7.85 -6.39
C LEU A 216 -11.20 8.50 -5.54
N TRP A 217 -10.91 9.72 -5.05
CA TRP A 217 -11.79 10.43 -4.14
C TRP A 217 -13.19 10.71 -4.72
N ARG A 218 -13.27 11.13 -6.00
CA ARG A 218 -14.55 11.46 -6.64
C ARG A 218 -15.32 10.25 -7.13
N THR A 219 -14.67 9.11 -7.35
CA THR A 219 -15.31 7.95 -7.96
C THR A 219 -15.75 6.91 -6.94
N ILE A 220 -15.05 6.79 -5.82
CA ILE A 220 -15.43 5.89 -4.72
C ILE A 220 -16.56 6.56 -3.91
N PRO A 221 -17.77 5.96 -3.81
CA PRO A 221 -18.97 6.62 -3.26
C PRO A 221 -18.78 7.14 -1.82
N CYS A 222 -18.09 6.38 -0.97
CA CYS A 222 -17.90 6.68 0.45
C CYS A 222 -16.46 7.13 0.75
N ALA A 223 -15.85 7.93 -0.15
CA ALA A 223 -14.48 8.39 0.01
C ALA A 223 -14.38 9.74 0.73
N SER A 224 -13.50 9.80 1.72
CA SER A 224 -12.95 11.01 2.32
C SER A 224 -11.53 11.24 1.82
N LEU A 225 -11.06 12.50 1.86
CA LEU A 225 -9.73 12.87 1.39
C LEU A 225 -8.94 13.56 2.50
N ALA A 226 -7.70 13.13 2.69
CA ALA A 226 -6.70 13.81 3.51
C ALA A 226 -5.48 14.18 2.65
N VAL A 227 -5.25 15.47 2.48
CA VAL A 227 -4.04 16.01 1.84
C VAL A 227 -3.11 16.51 2.93
N VAL A 228 -1.89 15.98 2.97
CA VAL A 228 -0.90 16.36 3.97
C VAL A 228 0.14 17.29 3.35
N PRO A 229 0.21 18.56 3.83
CA PRO A 229 1.14 19.53 3.30
C PRO A 229 2.60 19.17 3.62
N ALA A 230 3.50 19.59 2.74
CA ALA A 230 4.94 19.40 2.89
C ALA A 230 5.36 17.94 3.17
N CYS A 231 4.72 16.99 2.47
CA CYS A 231 5.05 15.56 2.51
C CYS A 231 5.09 15.00 1.10
N SER A 232 5.94 14.02 0.91
CA SER A 232 6.07 13.27 -0.34
C SER A 232 5.35 11.91 -0.26
N HIS A 233 5.79 10.94 -1.05
CA HIS A 233 5.18 9.61 -1.17
C HIS A 233 5.25 8.77 0.12
N ALA A 234 6.32 8.92 0.90
CA ALA A 234 6.54 8.18 2.15
C ALA A 234 6.10 8.97 3.40
N LEU A 235 4.94 9.61 3.35
CA LEU A 235 4.32 10.38 4.44
C LEU A 235 4.39 9.67 5.81
N HIS A 236 4.17 8.35 5.86
CA HIS A 236 4.21 7.54 7.08
C HIS A 236 5.59 7.53 7.76
N LEU A 237 6.66 7.86 7.03
CA LEU A 237 8.02 8.03 7.53
C LEU A 237 8.35 9.51 7.79
N GLU A 238 7.84 10.42 6.97
CA GLU A 238 8.12 11.85 7.05
C GLU A 238 7.33 12.56 8.16
N ARG A 239 6.07 12.16 8.36
CA ARG A 239 5.14 12.74 9.35
C ARG A 239 4.38 11.64 10.11
N PRO A 240 5.09 10.72 10.79
CA PRO A 240 4.45 9.56 11.42
C PRO A 240 3.35 9.94 12.42
N ALA A 241 3.56 10.95 13.24
CA ALA A 241 2.57 11.38 14.23
C ALA A 241 1.24 11.83 13.58
N LEU A 242 1.31 12.61 12.50
CA LEU A 242 0.12 13.04 11.78
C LEU A 242 -0.56 11.86 11.07
N PHE A 243 0.22 10.97 10.46
CA PHE A 243 -0.33 9.78 9.80
C PHE A 243 -1.02 8.84 10.81
N HIS A 244 -0.46 8.69 12.00
CA HIS A 244 -1.05 7.92 13.10
C HIS A 244 -2.42 8.47 13.50
N ILE A 245 -2.56 9.80 13.68
CA ILE A 245 -3.81 10.45 14.03
C ILE A 245 -4.85 10.24 12.91
N LEU A 246 -4.48 10.47 11.66
CA LEU A 246 -5.38 10.27 10.52
C LEU A 246 -5.91 8.83 10.45
N LEU A 247 -5.03 7.84 10.64
CA LEU A 247 -5.44 6.43 10.66
C LEU A 247 -6.35 6.14 11.85
N LEU A 248 -5.95 6.53 13.05
CA LEU A 248 -6.68 6.22 14.29
C LEU A 248 -8.10 6.81 14.25
N GLU A 249 -8.22 8.10 13.94
CA GLU A 249 -9.51 8.78 13.83
C GLU A 249 -10.41 8.09 12.79
N PHE A 250 -9.88 7.86 11.59
CA PHE A 250 -10.68 7.21 10.54
C PHE A 250 -11.09 5.79 10.91
N LEU A 251 -10.19 4.98 11.47
CA LEU A 251 -10.47 3.58 11.80
C LEU A 251 -11.45 3.46 13.00
N HIS A 252 -11.41 4.39 13.96
CA HIS A 252 -12.31 4.43 15.11
C HIS A 252 -13.68 5.07 14.81
N LEU A 253 -13.83 5.90 13.77
CA LEU A 253 -15.11 6.51 13.44
C LEU A 253 -16.21 5.46 13.43
N LEU A 254 -17.16 5.57 14.35
CA LEU A 254 -18.40 4.81 14.29
C LEU A 254 -19.15 5.29 13.05
N LEU A 255 -19.29 4.42 12.06
CA LEU A 255 -20.22 4.66 10.99
C LEU A 255 -21.60 4.70 11.63
N HIS A 256 -22.24 5.86 11.62
CA HIS A 256 -23.68 5.87 11.76
C HIS A 256 -24.20 4.98 10.62
N GLU A 257 -24.70 3.81 10.97
CA GLU A 257 -25.53 3.04 10.06
C GLU A 257 -26.56 4.04 9.55
N ALA A 258 -26.51 4.33 8.24
CA ALA A 258 -27.55 5.12 7.61
C ALA A 258 -28.85 4.39 7.98
N ALA A 259 -29.60 4.99 8.89
CA ALA A 259 -30.93 4.52 9.19
C ALA A 259 -31.63 4.42 7.85
N THR A 260 -31.89 3.22 7.42
CA THR A 260 -32.82 2.94 6.34
C THR A 260 -34.16 3.45 6.85
N SER A 261 -34.40 4.73 6.56
CA SER A 261 -35.73 5.31 6.65
C SER A 261 -36.57 4.63 5.56
N SER A 262 -37.43 3.80 6.06
CA SER A 262 -38.59 3.19 5.41
C SER A 262 -39.34 4.12 4.46
#